data_89c5f4d4108896de32e35bbca80e3d8f
#
_entry.id   89c5f4d4108896de32e35bbca80e3d8f
#
_cell.length_a   1.000
_cell.length_b   1.000
_cell.length_c   1.000
_cell.angle_alpha   90.00
_cell.angle_beta   90.00
_cell.angle_gamma   90.00
#
_symmetry.space_group_name_H-M   'P 1'
#
loop_
_entity.id
_entity.type
_entity.pdbx_description
1 polymer ?
#
loop_
_entity_poly.entity_id
_entity_poly.type
_entity_poly.pdbx_seq_one_letter_code
_entity_poly.pdbx_strand_id
1 'polypeptide(L)'
;MNSLKLRLFRVLLLCAGTGLLVAGCSNDDDSPRELSSKTTLTLSKYYNDKGATTLPTWGRNDKAGLFAADQSVPEAVYAAPIQPGSQKSLFLFTLSAPQHAASTVVAFWPSDADLRCENGTLKTVVPTAQTGSVAPILAGKATARLNTYEGCSMELTNLFCTMYVSVKKGNYSVSKAVVKANGGEGIAGELTIGIDDWSASASAQTITVTLPAPLDCSKETQLIPVMIAPVALSQGYTVTLTDTDGNSFSVGKTEPVTLEAGGKHETDDARSNFVTELIFCGDNMVYMIDAGLANETTYKDAVTWSWDATEAAAVLGLDKSRCNHLDDCKPVDNGKKLLCTSSYNWCVLLDIATKEVLFHTTATPNAHSAELLPGNRIVVACSGGESSGNNSIQLYDISQPNRILYQSALGSAHGVVWNETTQRLYAIGGQSLQIYKLKDWETATPSLELEKTERTPQGGLHDMSYVNSNTLCIGGRGAYLYDIGANRFTEMMLFSASTAIKSINYNDETGELWYTDSTNPEGSQSWSTQTIRYSTDKNASTETRTIKVPDLDVYKVRVMNW
;
A
#
# COMPACT_ATOMS: atom_id res chain seq x y z
N MET A 1 10.91 -20.48 -18.36
CA MET A 1 12.24 -20.12 -18.92
C MET A 1 12.10 -18.72 -19.52
N ASN A 2 12.76 -17.81 -19.00
CA ASN A 2 13.20 -16.47 -19.35
C ASN A 2 12.88 -15.46 -18.24
N SER A 3 13.87 -15.38 -17.36
CA SER A 3 13.97 -14.33 -16.34
C SER A 3 14.35 -13.02 -17.02
N LEU A 4 13.52 -12.00 -16.94
CA LEU A 4 13.91 -10.64 -17.29
C LEU A 4 14.56 -10.00 -16.05
N LYS A 5 15.88 -10.07 -15.99
CA LYS A 5 16.68 -9.30 -15.04
C LYS A 5 16.66 -7.83 -15.45
N LEU A 6 16.05 -7.00 -14.61
CA LEU A 6 16.18 -5.55 -14.72
C LEU A 6 17.63 -5.18 -14.41
N ARG A 7 18.38 -4.79 -15.43
CA ARG A 7 19.74 -4.26 -15.30
C ARG A 7 19.67 -2.79 -14.91
N LEU A 8 20.21 -2.48 -13.75
CA LEU A 8 20.63 -1.12 -13.39
C LEU A 8 21.65 -0.65 -14.44
N PHE A 9 21.30 0.33 -15.25
CA PHE A 9 22.25 1.06 -16.08
C PHE A 9 22.84 2.21 -15.23
N ARG A 10 24.02 2.00 -14.70
CA ARG A 10 24.91 3.11 -14.35
C ARG A 10 25.47 3.66 -15.67
N VAL A 11 24.99 4.80 -16.09
CA VAL A 11 25.58 5.54 -17.18
C VAL A 11 26.77 6.30 -16.63
N LEU A 12 27.97 5.74 -16.80
CA LEU A 12 29.22 6.47 -16.71
C LEU A 12 29.35 7.25 -18.03
N LEU A 13 29.08 8.56 -18.01
CA LEU A 13 29.33 9.40 -19.17
C LEU A 13 30.83 9.75 -19.20
N LEU A 14 31.60 9.00 -20.00
CA LEU A 14 32.92 9.41 -20.42
C LEU A 14 32.75 10.57 -21.41
N CYS A 15 33.20 11.78 -21.05
CA CYS A 15 33.37 12.87 -21.99
C CYS A 15 34.52 12.52 -22.96
N ALA A 16 34.19 11.99 -24.12
CA ALA A 16 35.12 11.93 -25.22
C ALA A 16 35.07 13.27 -25.99
N GLY A 17 36.05 14.11 -25.74
CA GLY A 17 36.24 15.32 -26.50
C GLY A 17 36.70 14.98 -27.94
N THR A 18 35.90 15.33 -28.93
CA THR A 18 36.34 15.43 -30.30
C THR A 18 37.10 16.76 -30.47
N GLY A 19 38.41 16.67 -30.43
CA GLY A 19 39.30 17.77 -30.78
C GLY A 19 39.18 18.12 -32.24
N LEU A 20 38.71 19.31 -32.55
CA LEU A 20 39.00 19.96 -33.85
C LEU A 20 40.36 20.64 -33.70
N LEU A 21 41.37 20.09 -34.36
CA LEU A 21 42.67 20.71 -34.59
C LEU A 21 42.46 21.91 -35.53
N VAL A 22 42.43 23.13 -34.99
CA VAL A 22 42.72 24.32 -35.78
C VAL A 22 44.15 24.69 -35.49
N ALA A 23 45.00 24.46 -36.46
CA ALA A 23 46.36 24.98 -36.48
C ALA A 23 46.28 26.52 -36.68
N GLY A 24 46.72 27.28 -35.68
CA GLY A 24 46.78 28.74 -35.74
C GLY A 24 47.89 29.28 -34.88
N CYS A 25 48.98 29.63 -35.47
CA CYS A 25 50.03 30.59 -35.13
C CYS A 25 50.35 30.82 -33.64
N SER A 26 51.53 30.41 -33.25
CA SER A 26 52.28 30.84 -32.08
C SER A 26 52.46 32.38 -32.08
N ASN A 27 51.85 33.03 -31.09
CA ASN A 27 52.40 34.25 -30.50
C ASN A 27 52.48 33.99 -29.00
N ASP A 28 53.72 33.76 -28.55
CA ASP A 28 54.09 33.76 -27.14
C ASP A 28 53.95 35.20 -26.62
N ASP A 29 52.75 35.54 -26.10
CA ASP A 29 52.52 36.72 -25.30
C ASP A 29 52.33 36.24 -23.85
N ASP A 30 53.45 36.13 -23.14
CA ASP A 30 53.57 35.76 -21.72
C ASP A 30 53.11 36.89 -20.78
N SER A 31 52.18 37.71 -21.20
CA SER A 31 51.50 38.63 -20.28
C SER A 31 50.58 37.85 -19.38
N PRO A 32 50.59 38.07 -18.06
CA PRO A 32 49.60 37.45 -17.16
C PRO A 32 48.18 37.87 -17.61
N ARG A 33 47.43 36.96 -18.16
CA ARG A 33 46.01 37.21 -18.49
C ARG A 33 45.32 37.68 -17.23
N GLU A 34 44.79 38.88 -17.23
CA GLU A 34 43.93 39.37 -16.14
C GLU A 34 42.84 38.33 -15.88
N LEU A 35 42.75 37.88 -14.65
CA LEU A 35 41.71 36.95 -14.22
C LEU A 35 40.35 37.61 -14.36
N SER A 36 39.47 37.05 -15.18
CA SER A 36 38.10 37.55 -15.34
C SER A 36 37.28 37.30 -14.10
N SER A 37 36.53 38.29 -13.65
CA SER A 37 35.50 38.12 -12.62
C SER A 37 34.18 37.52 -13.17
N LYS A 38 34.12 37.23 -14.49
CA LYS A 38 32.92 36.70 -15.14
C LYS A 38 33.08 35.22 -15.47
N THR A 39 32.01 34.46 -15.22
CA THR A 39 31.92 33.05 -15.59
C THR A 39 30.59 32.74 -16.27
N THR A 40 30.63 31.86 -17.27
CA THR A 40 29.44 31.45 -18.02
C THR A 40 29.10 30.01 -17.68
N LEU A 41 27.88 29.76 -17.24
CA LEU A 41 27.39 28.44 -16.94
C LEU A 41 26.11 28.14 -17.72
N THR A 42 25.98 26.91 -18.20
CA THR A 42 24.74 26.42 -18.75
C THR A 42 24.04 25.57 -17.69
N LEU A 43 22.87 26.03 -17.25
CA LEU A 43 22.11 25.38 -16.21
C LEU A 43 20.85 24.75 -16.77
N SER A 44 20.55 23.51 -16.36
CA SER A 44 19.32 22.79 -16.67
C SER A 44 18.56 22.52 -15.37
N LYS A 45 17.26 22.81 -15.35
CA LYS A 45 16.40 22.38 -14.25
C LYS A 45 16.02 20.91 -14.45
N TYR A 46 16.29 20.07 -13.47
CA TYR A 46 15.91 18.67 -13.45
C TYR A 46 15.05 18.38 -12.23
N TYR A 47 13.79 18.78 -12.33
CA TYR A 47 12.78 18.51 -11.32
C TYR A 47 11.46 18.21 -12.04
N ASN A 48 10.88 17.07 -11.73
CA ASN A 48 9.60 16.64 -12.29
C ASN A 48 8.65 16.30 -11.13
N ASP A 49 7.59 17.07 -10.99
CA ASP A 49 6.55 16.75 -10.02
C ASP A 49 5.66 15.60 -10.53
N LYS A 50 5.06 14.82 -9.61
CA LYS A 50 4.18 13.71 -9.98
C LYS A 50 2.99 14.26 -10.78
N GLY A 51 2.85 13.81 -12.04
CA GLY A 51 1.82 14.26 -12.96
C GLY A 51 2.25 15.37 -13.95
N ALA A 52 3.44 15.98 -13.80
CA ALA A 52 3.97 16.89 -14.80
C ALA A 52 4.43 16.13 -16.05
N THR A 53 3.88 16.51 -17.21
CA THR A 53 4.26 15.91 -18.51
C THR A 53 5.51 16.52 -19.11
N THR A 54 5.96 17.69 -18.59
CA THR A 54 7.11 18.45 -19.09
C THR A 54 8.02 18.88 -17.96
N LEU A 55 9.33 18.87 -18.21
CA LEU A 55 10.32 19.40 -17.28
C LEU A 55 10.16 20.93 -17.14
N PRO A 56 10.44 21.50 -15.95
CA PRO A 56 10.31 22.94 -15.73
C PRO A 56 11.27 23.73 -16.59
N THR A 57 10.80 24.85 -17.16
CA THR A 57 11.59 25.77 -17.97
C THR A 57 12.04 26.98 -17.16
N TRP A 58 13.08 27.68 -17.64
CA TRP A 58 13.51 28.95 -17.07
C TRP A 58 12.54 30.07 -17.45
N GLY A 59 11.96 30.72 -16.46
CA GLY A 59 11.11 31.89 -16.64
C GLY A 59 11.94 33.17 -16.82
N ARG A 60 11.34 34.25 -17.38
CA ARG A 60 12.01 35.54 -17.55
C ARG A 60 12.46 36.18 -16.25
N ASN A 61 11.73 35.95 -15.17
CA ASN A 61 12.01 36.52 -13.86
C ASN A 61 12.84 35.59 -12.97
N ASP A 62 13.18 34.39 -13.46
CA ASP A 62 14.03 33.48 -12.71
C ASP A 62 15.43 34.08 -12.54
N LYS A 63 16.04 33.78 -11.40
CA LYS A 63 17.45 34.02 -11.16
C LYS A 63 18.04 32.76 -10.53
N ALA A 64 19.22 32.37 -10.98
CA ALA A 64 20.02 31.35 -10.33
C ALA A 64 21.08 32.02 -9.45
N GLY A 65 21.40 31.36 -8.34
CA GLY A 65 22.55 31.70 -7.49
C GLY A 65 23.75 30.81 -7.78
N LEU A 66 24.94 31.28 -7.47
CA LEU A 66 26.21 30.57 -7.59
C LEU A 66 27.09 30.83 -6.38
N PHE A 67 27.61 29.76 -5.78
CA PHE A 67 28.66 29.79 -4.76
C PHE A 67 30.00 29.31 -5.36
N ALA A 68 31.10 29.98 -5.01
CA ALA A 68 32.46 29.44 -5.19
C ALA A 68 32.83 28.65 -3.93
N ALA A 69 32.61 27.34 -3.95
CA ALA A 69 32.62 26.48 -2.77
C ALA A 69 34.03 26.24 -2.15
N ASP A 70 35.09 26.69 -2.82
CA ASP A 70 36.47 26.62 -2.30
C ASP A 70 36.74 27.65 -1.18
N GLN A 71 35.82 28.59 -0.97
CA GLN A 71 35.89 29.56 0.12
C GLN A 71 35.19 28.98 1.35
N SER A 72 35.67 29.36 2.54
CA SER A 72 35.06 28.89 3.80
C SER A 72 33.65 29.37 4.01
N VAL A 73 33.33 30.60 3.61
CA VAL A 73 32.00 31.23 3.64
C VAL A 73 31.82 32.06 2.36
N PRO A 74 31.47 31.43 1.21
CA PRO A 74 31.31 32.15 -0.03
C PRO A 74 30.00 32.91 -0.04
N GLU A 75 30.03 34.17 -0.54
CA GLU A 75 28.82 34.91 -0.86
C GLU A 75 28.24 34.43 -2.19
N ALA A 76 26.89 34.33 -2.25
CA ALA A 76 26.21 33.96 -3.48
C ALA A 76 26.20 35.15 -4.46
N VAL A 77 26.46 34.87 -5.74
CA VAL A 77 26.23 35.79 -6.83
C VAL A 77 25.06 35.31 -7.69
N TYR A 78 24.36 36.25 -8.35
CA TYR A 78 23.10 35.94 -9.01
C TYR A 78 23.11 36.33 -10.48
N ALA A 79 22.47 35.51 -11.32
CA ALA A 79 22.30 35.80 -12.74
C ALA A 79 20.89 35.41 -13.23
N ALA A 80 20.41 36.10 -14.25
CA ALA A 80 19.19 35.74 -14.99
C ALA A 80 19.50 34.82 -16.18
N PRO A 81 18.52 34.02 -16.64
CA PRO A 81 18.70 33.21 -17.85
C PRO A 81 18.79 34.07 -19.09
N ILE A 82 19.78 33.81 -19.93
CA ILE A 82 19.94 34.53 -21.21
C ILE A 82 18.87 34.12 -22.22
N GLN A 83 18.42 32.88 -22.14
CA GLN A 83 17.39 32.30 -23.01
C GLN A 83 16.25 31.73 -22.15
N PRO A 84 15.30 32.54 -21.69
CA PRO A 84 14.14 32.02 -20.98
C PRO A 84 13.21 31.24 -21.91
N GLY A 85 12.39 30.38 -21.33
CA GLY A 85 11.41 29.53 -22.03
C GLY A 85 11.90 28.14 -22.36
N SER A 86 13.16 27.77 -22.05
CA SER A 86 13.68 26.42 -22.20
C SER A 86 14.12 25.82 -20.86
N GLN A 87 14.20 24.49 -20.79
CA GLN A 87 14.71 23.76 -19.62
C GLN A 87 16.19 24.10 -19.36
N LYS A 88 16.94 24.33 -20.41
CA LYS A 88 18.38 24.60 -20.40
C LYS A 88 18.63 26.04 -20.84
N SER A 89 19.35 26.83 -20.03
CA SER A 89 19.69 28.21 -20.37
C SER A 89 21.13 28.55 -19.97
N LEU A 90 21.69 29.54 -20.67
CA LEU A 90 22.99 30.10 -20.37
C LEU A 90 22.84 31.23 -19.34
N PHE A 91 23.79 31.30 -18.39
CA PHE A 91 23.87 32.29 -17.35
C PHE A 91 25.26 32.92 -17.32
N LEU A 92 25.32 34.25 -17.17
CA LEU A 92 26.57 34.98 -16.99
C LEU A 92 26.63 35.51 -15.57
N PHE A 93 27.45 34.88 -14.74
CA PHE A 93 27.68 35.35 -13.37
C PHE A 93 28.87 36.30 -13.31
N THR A 94 28.79 37.29 -12.42
CA THR A 94 29.89 38.22 -12.13
C THR A 94 30.31 37.98 -10.68
N LEU A 95 31.50 37.44 -10.47
CA LEU A 95 32.05 37.15 -9.17
C LEU A 95 32.62 38.41 -8.51
N SER A 96 32.59 38.47 -7.17
CA SER A 96 33.12 39.60 -6.39
C SER A 96 34.65 39.72 -6.50
N ALA A 97 35.34 38.60 -6.78
CA ALA A 97 36.78 38.58 -7.01
C ALA A 97 37.12 37.53 -8.08
N PRO A 98 38.23 37.70 -8.84
CA PRO A 98 38.73 36.71 -9.76
C PRO A 98 39.11 35.43 -9.00
N GLN A 99 38.67 34.28 -9.49
CA GLN A 99 38.95 32.97 -8.91
C GLN A 99 40.07 32.25 -9.69
N HIS A 100 40.83 31.40 -8.98
CA HIS A 100 41.88 30.58 -9.59
C HIS A 100 41.32 29.45 -10.46
N ALA A 101 42.15 28.90 -11.32
CA ALA A 101 41.81 28.15 -12.52
C ALA A 101 40.99 26.84 -12.39
N ALA A 102 40.68 26.37 -11.19
CA ALA A 102 39.80 25.22 -10.99
C ALA A 102 39.14 25.32 -9.60
N SER A 103 37.91 25.79 -9.56
CA SER A 103 37.14 25.92 -8.32
C SER A 103 35.90 25.03 -8.38
N THR A 104 35.55 24.42 -7.26
CA THR A 104 34.23 23.79 -7.12
C THR A 104 33.19 24.90 -6.99
N VAL A 105 32.20 24.86 -7.87
CA VAL A 105 31.07 25.79 -7.83
C VAL A 105 29.76 25.05 -7.60
N VAL A 106 28.85 25.68 -6.87
CA VAL A 106 27.49 25.18 -6.67
C VAL A 106 26.51 26.21 -7.20
N ALA A 107 25.73 25.86 -8.23
CA ALA A 107 24.62 26.66 -8.69
C ALA A 107 23.31 26.19 -8.06
N PHE A 108 22.37 27.13 -7.80
CA PHE A 108 21.09 26.81 -7.18
C PHE A 108 19.95 27.67 -7.72
N TRP A 109 18.74 27.20 -7.53
CA TRP A 109 17.49 27.90 -7.85
C TRP A 109 16.38 27.50 -6.86
N PRO A 110 15.48 28.37 -6.43
CA PRO A 110 15.40 29.80 -6.77
C PRO A 110 16.46 30.65 -6.05
N SER A 111 16.70 31.85 -6.53
CA SER A 111 17.76 32.73 -5.98
C SER A 111 17.45 33.29 -4.59
N ASP A 112 16.18 33.29 -4.18
CA ASP A 112 15.68 33.69 -2.87
C ASP A 112 15.54 32.51 -1.88
N ALA A 113 16.01 31.31 -2.29
CA ALA A 113 16.06 30.18 -1.37
C ALA A 113 16.96 30.50 -0.17
N ASP A 114 16.54 30.08 1.04
CA ASP A 114 17.41 30.08 2.22
C ASP A 114 18.44 28.95 2.09
N LEU A 115 19.44 29.19 1.26
CA LEU A 115 20.55 28.28 1.03
C LEU A 115 21.86 29.01 1.26
N ARG A 116 22.70 28.44 2.14
CA ARG A 116 24.02 28.95 2.48
C ARG A 116 25.08 27.91 2.16
N CYS A 117 26.28 28.37 1.89
CA CYS A 117 27.44 27.51 1.71
C CYS A 117 28.47 27.87 2.79
N GLU A 118 28.90 26.89 3.58
CA GLU A 118 29.87 27.08 4.66
C GLU A 118 30.79 25.85 4.75
N ASN A 119 32.11 26.08 4.67
CA ASN A 119 33.14 25.04 4.86
C ASN A 119 32.89 23.76 4.04
N GLY A 120 32.55 23.90 2.75
CA GLY A 120 32.29 22.76 1.86
C GLY A 120 30.95 22.05 2.12
N THR A 121 30.03 22.70 2.82
CA THR A 121 28.66 22.18 3.04
C THR A 121 27.60 23.18 2.60
N LEU A 122 26.48 22.69 2.12
CA LEU A 122 25.26 23.46 1.92
C LEU A 122 24.38 23.35 3.15
N LYS A 123 23.83 24.48 3.58
CA LYS A 123 22.89 24.54 4.71
C LYS A 123 21.58 25.18 4.25
N THR A 124 20.49 24.54 4.59
CA THR A 124 19.12 25.02 4.34
C THR A 124 18.20 24.46 5.43
N VAL A 125 16.89 24.66 5.27
CA VAL A 125 15.88 24.15 6.21
C VAL A 125 14.85 23.33 5.49
N VAL A 126 14.59 22.13 5.99
CA VAL A 126 13.36 21.39 5.70
C VAL A 126 12.33 21.79 6.76
N PRO A 127 11.22 22.45 6.40
CA PRO A 127 10.25 22.87 7.40
C PRO A 127 9.69 21.70 8.20
N THR A 128 9.68 21.82 9.52
CA THR A 128 9.04 20.84 10.42
C THR A 128 7.52 20.98 10.44
N ALA A 129 7.00 22.16 10.04
CA ALA A 129 5.58 22.43 9.82
C ALA A 129 5.35 22.75 8.33
N GLN A 130 4.46 21.99 7.69
CA GLN A 130 4.16 22.07 6.25
C GLN A 130 2.65 22.14 6.02
N THR A 131 2.25 22.49 4.80
CA THR A 131 0.83 22.62 4.41
C THR A 131 0.41 21.64 3.29
N GLY A 132 1.22 20.60 3.02
CA GLY A 132 0.94 19.67 1.92
C GLY A 132 1.29 20.24 0.54
N SER A 133 2.18 21.23 0.49
CA SER A 133 2.81 21.74 -0.72
C SER A 133 4.33 21.68 -0.58
N VAL A 134 5.02 21.45 -1.68
CA VAL A 134 6.49 21.37 -1.71
C VAL A 134 7.04 22.48 -2.58
N ALA A 135 8.05 23.21 -2.06
CA ALA A 135 8.80 24.21 -2.80
C ALA A 135 10.24 23.67 -2.98
N PRO A 136 10.64 23.21 -4.18
CA PRO A 136 11.95 22.63 -4.40
C PRO A 136 13.05 23.68 -4.32
N ILE A 137 14.20 23.32 -3.73
CA ILE A 137 15.47 24.00 -3.94
C ILE A 137 16.30 23.11 -4.84
N LEU A 138 16.59 23.58 -6.05
CA LEU A 138 17.41 22.84 -7.00
C LEU A 138 18.87 23.29 -6.86
N ALA A 139 19.79 22.35 -6.77
CA ALA A 139 21.22 22.65 -6.79
C ALA A 139 21.99 21.63 -7.64
N GLY A 140 23.16 22.06 -8.11
CA GLY A 140 24.11 21.24 -8.83
C GLY A 140 25.53 21.72 -8.59
N LYS A 141 26.52 20.82 -8.70
CA LYS A 141 27.94 21.17 -8.57
C LYS A 141 28.72 20.88 -9.84
N ALA A 142 29.76 21.65 -10.09
CA ALA A 142 30.78 21.31 -11.07
C ALA A 142 32.15 21.86 -10.63
N THR A 143 33.21 21.26 -11.12
CA THR A 143 34.53 21.88 -11.10
C THR A 143 34.62 22.74 -12.35
N ALA A 144 34.60 24.04 -12.20
CA ALA A 144 34.60 25.00 -13.30
C ALA A 144 35.89 25.83 -13.29
N ARG A 145 36.41 26.11 -14.48
CA ARG A 145 37.40 27.19 -14.65
C ARG A 145 36.65 28.52 -14.72
N LEU A 146 36.65 29.26 -13.64
CA LEU A 146 35.81 30.45 -13.48
C LEU A 146 36.32 31.68 -14.25
N ASN A 147 37.38 31.57 -15.00
CA ASN A 147 38.01 32.69 -15.71
C ASN A 147 38.05 32.52 -17.23
N THR A 148 37.32 31.55 -17.79
CA THR A 148 37.28 31.29 -19.22
C THR A 148 35.85 31.35 -19.74
N TYR A 149 35.66 31.71 -21.01
CA TYR A 149 34.38 31.63 -21.71
C TYR A 149 34.01 30.18 -22.11
N GLU A 150 34.77 29.20 -21.65
CA GLU A 150 34.46 27.78 -21.82
C GLU A 150 33.37 27.40 -20.85
N GLY A 151 32.13 27.33 -21.36
CA GLY A 151 30.93 27.10 -20.57
C GLY A 151 30.91 25.73 -19.91
N CYS A 152 30.72 25.67 -18.60
CA CYS A 152 30.40 24.46 -17.87
C CYS A 152 28.88 24.24 -17.88
N SER A 153 28.45 23.00 -18.03
CA SER A 153 27.04 22.62 -17.93
C SER A 153 26.76 21.92 -16.61
N MET A 154 25.66 22.30 -15.94
CA MET A 154 25.17 21.66 -14.72
C MET A 154 23.70 21.29 -14.84
N GLU A 155 23.35 20.15 -14.29
CA GLU A 155 21.96 19.81 -13.98
C GLU A 155 21.66 20.18 -12.53
N LEU A 156 20.58 20.94 -12.32
CA LEU A 156 20.12 21.28 -11.00
C LEU A 156 19.02 20.31 -10.61
N THR A 157 19.27 19.53 -9.56
CA THR A 157 18.32 18.56 -8.98
C THR A 157 17.79 19.07 -7.64
N ASN A 158 16.61 18.61 -7.25
CA ASN A 158 16.04 18.98 -5.95
C ASN A 158 16.93 18.46 -4.80
N LEU A 159 17.24 19.32 -3.85
CA LEU A 159 18.01 18.96 -2.65
C LEU A 159 17.22 18.08 -1.68
N PHE A 160 15.91 18.03 -1.82
CA PHE A 160 15.01 17.27 -0.95
C PHE A 160 14.49 16.02 -1.66
N CYS A 161 14.02 15.04 -0.88
CA CYS A 161 13.10 14.01 -1.34
C CYS A 161 11.66 14.52 -1.21
N THR A 162 10.78 14.13 -2.13
CA THR A 162 9.34 14.33 -1.98
C THR A 162 8.70 13.00 -1.58
N MET A 163 8.19 12.94 -0.35
CA MET A 163 7.37 11.82 0.10
C MET A 163 5.91 12.11 -0.25
N TYR A 164 5.25 11.18 -0.92
CA TYR A 164 3.81 11.20 -1.16
C TYR A 164 3.14 10.26 -0.17
N VAL A 165 2.40 10.82 0.78
CA VAL A 165 1.59 10.03 1.69
C VAL A 165 0.31 9.66 0.97
N SER A 166 0.15 8.37 0.66
CA SER A 166 -1.04 7.83 0.01
C SER A 166 -2.14 7.59 1.03
N VAL A 167 -3.32 8.14 0.77
CA VAL A 167 -4.50 8.04 1.65
C VAL A 167 -5.60 7.35 0.87
N LYS A 168 -5.93 6.13 1.27
CA LYS A 168 -6.90 5.30 0.55
C LYS A 168 -8.27 5.96 0.50
N LYS A 169 -8.97 5.77 -0.62
CA LYS A 169 -10.38 6.15 -0.77
C LYS A 169 -11.22 5.58 0.38
N GLY A 170 -12.09 6.41 0.94
CA GLY A 170 -12.99 6.06 2.03
C GLY A 170 -13.89 7.22 2.47
N ASN A 171 -14.89 6.94 3.29
CA ASN A 171 -15.84 7.95 3.78
C ASN A 171 -15.27 8.77 4.95
N TYR A 172 -14.18 9.49 4.69
CA TYR A 172 -13.52 10.36 5.65
C TYR A 172 -12.77 11.50 4.93
N SER A 173 -12.41 12.51 5.68
CA SER A 173 -11.56 13.60 5.23
C SER A 173 -10.38 13.78 6.17
N VAL A 174 -9.18 13.93 5.62
CA VAL A 174 -7.94 14.10 6.40
C VAL A 174 -7.64 15.56 6.58
N SER A 175 -7.31 15.97 7.80
CA SER A 175 -6.94 17.35 8.16
C SER A 175 -5.44 17.52 8.43
N LYS A 176 -4.76 16.42 8.87
CA LYS A 176 -3.37 16.48 9.34
C LYS A 176 -2.63 15.18 9.05
N ALA A 177 -1.33 15.30 8.77
CA ALA A 177 -0.40 14.17 8.74
C ALA A 177 0.85 14.49 9.57
N VAL A 178 1.39 13.48 10.27
CA VAL A 178 2.65 13.57 11.02
C VAL A 178 3.57 12.46 10.54
N VAL A 179 4.70 12.82 9.97
CA VAL A 179 5.75 11.88 9.53
C VAL A 179 6.84 11.84 10.58
N LYS A 180 7.24 10.64 11.01
CA LYS A 180 8.29 10.40 12.00
C LYS A 180 9.24 9.32 11.53
N ALA A 181 10.55 9.54 11.67
CA ALA A 181 11.58 8.51 11.50
C ALA A 181 11.58 7.56 12.71
N ASN A 182 11.54 6.25 12.48
CA ASN A 182 11.48 5.25 13.56
C ASN A 182 12.84 5.02 14.23
N GLY A 183 13.93 5.15 13.49
CA GLY A 183 15.30 4.98 13.98
C GLY A 183 15.89 6.22 14.67
N GLY A 184 15.13 7.33 14.70
CA GLY A 184 15.59 8.58 15.32
C GLY A 184 16.42 9.47 14.40
N GLU A 185 16.51 9.15 13.12
CA GLU A 185 17.19 9.97 12.12
C GLU A 185 16.48 11.31 11.95
N GLY A 186 17.25 12.37 11.68
CA GLY A 186 16.70 13.68 11.33
C GLY A 186 16.13 13.67 9.90
N ILE A 187 14.89 14.12 9.77
CA ILE A 187 14.18 14.20 8.49
C ILE A 187 13.74 15.62 8.12
N ALA A 188 13.89 16.56 9.03
CA ALA A 188 13.52 17.97 8.88
C ALA A 188 14.38 18.87 9.77
N GLY A 189 14.05 20.15 9.84
CA GLY A 189 14.83 21.18 10.55
C GLY A 189 16.02 21.65 9.75
N GLU A 190 17.10 22.05 10.40
CA GLU A 190 18.33 22.42 9.73
C GLU A 190 18.90 21.23 8.96
N LEU A 191 19.06 21.40 7.65
CA LEU A 191 19.59 20.39 6.72
C LEU A 191 21.00 20.80 6.33
N THR A 192 21.97 19.91 6.53
CA THR A 192 23.35 20.05 6.10
C THR A 192 23.65 19.01 5.03
N ILE A 193 24.21 19.43 3.90
CA ILE A 193 24.55 18.58 2.75
C ILE A 193 26.03 18.78 2.42
N GLY A 194 26.81 17.71 2.45
CA GLY A 194 28.21 17.70 1.99
C GLY A 194 28.29 17.96 0.48
N ILE A 195 29.11 18.93 0.06
CA ILE A 195 29.23 19.25 -1.37
C ILE A 195 29.99 18.12 -2.11
N ASP A 196 30.91 17.44 -1.47
CA ASP A 196 31.74 16.42 -2.13
C ASP A 196 30.96 15.15 -2.46
N ASP A 197 30.15 14.65 -1.54
CA ASP A 197 29.48 13.34 -1.63
C ASP A 197 27.95 13.43 -1.63
N TRP A 198 27.38 14.65 -1.46
CA TRP A 198 25.95 14.89 -1.30
C TRP A 198 25.33 14.16 -0.08
N SER A 199 26.17 13.76 0.88
CA SER A 199 25.69 13.23 2.14
C SER A 199 24.85 14.28 2.89
N ALA A 200 23.70 13.85 3.43
CA ALA A 200 22.76 14.75 4.07
C ALA A 200 22.52 14.35 5.52
N SER A 201 22.33 15.35 6.39
CA SER A 201 21.85 15.17 7.76
C SER A 201 20.90 16.30 8.14
N ALA A 202 19.87 15.99 8.92
CA ALA A 202 18.88 16.95 9.39
C ALA A 202 18.70 16.88 10.90
N SER A 203 18.16 17.95 11.51
CA SER A 203 18.16 18.10 12.98
C SER A 203 16.88 17.64 13.66
N ALA A 204 15.76 17.54 12.96
CA ALA A 204 14.45 17.19 13.52
C ALA A 204 13.93 15.86 12.98
N GLN A 205 13.34 15.03 13.85
CA GLN A 205 12.89 13.65 13.55
C GLN A 205 11.44 13.59 13.09
N THR A 206 10.73 14.72 13.05
CA THR A 206 9.29 14.76 12.80
C THR A 206 8.90 15.93 11.89
N ILE A 207 7.97 15.67 10.98
CA ILE A 207 7.31 16.67 10.14
C ILE A 207 5.81 16.64 10.46
N THR A 208 5.22 17.80 10.68
CA THR A 208 3.77 17.96 10.81
C THR A 208 3.24 18.69 9.58
N VAL A 209 2.32 18.05 8.86
CA VAL A 209 1.59 18.64 7.74
C VAL A 209 0.18 18.97 8.21
N THR A 210 -0.18 20.25 8.20
CA THR A 210 -1.55 20.70 8.48
C THR A 210 -2.15 21.20 7.16
N LEU A 211 -3.17 20.53 6.67
CA LEU A 211 -3.79 20.87 5.40
C LEU A 211 -4.62 22.15 5.53
N PRO A 212 -4.55 23.09 4.57
CA PRO A 212 -5.30 24.35 4.62
C PRO A 212 -6.82 24.14 4.49
N ALA A 213 -7.23 23.03 3.91
CA ALA A 213 -8.59 22.50 3.89
C ALA A 213 -8.54 20.98 4.04
N PRO A 214 -9.53 20.36 4.69
CA PRO A 214 -9.59 18.91 4.77
C PRO A 214 -9.58 18.27 3.38
N LEU A 215 -8.81 17.19 3.23
CA LEU A 215 -8.68 16.42 2.01
C LEU A 215 -9.80 15.37 1.96
N ASP A 216 -10.77 15.56 1.08
CA ASP A 216 -11.89 14.63 0.88
C ASP A 216 -11.39 13.37 0.17
N CYS A 217 -11.47 12.22 0.86
CA CYS A 217 -11.07 10.92 0.36
C CYS A 217 -12.24 10.10 -0.22
N SER A 218 -13.45 10.64 -0.27
CA SER A 218 -14.65 9.89 -0.66
C SER A 218 -14.68 9.46 -2.14
N LYS A 219 -13.93 10.13 -3.02
CA LYS A 219 -13.98 9.91 -4.47
C LYS A 219 -12.85 9.02 -4.99
N GLU A 220 -11.65 9.26 -4.51
CA GLU A 220 -10.43 8.58 -4.99
C GLU A 220 -9.34 8.56 -3.92
N THR A 221 -8.35 7.71 -4.08
CA THR A 221 -7.12 7.73 -3.27
C THR A 221 -6.43 9.07 -3.47
N GLN A 222 -6.05 9.72 -2.38
CA GLN A 222 -5.44 11.04 -2.32
C GLN A 222 -3.96 10.94 -1.99
N LEU A 223 -3.19 11.95 -2.41
CA LEU A 223 -1.76 12.03 -2.13
C LEU A 223 -1.45 13.35 -1.42
N ILE A 224 -0.78 13.27 -0.26
CA ILE A 224 -0.29 14.44 0.47
C ILE A 224 1.22 14.54 0.22
N PRO A 225 1.71 15.54 -0.54
CA PRO A 225 3.14 15.72 -0.74
C PRO A 225 3.79 16.33 0.51
N VAL A 226 4.92 15.73 0.90
CA VAL A 226 5.73 16.12 2.06
C VAL A 226 7.18 16.30 1.62
N MET A 227 7.75 17.47 1.88
CA MET A 227 9.18 17.70 1.69
C MET A 227 9.95 17.08 2.86
N ILE A 228 10.94 16.25 2.58
CA ILE A 228 11.68 15.49 3.58
C ILE A 228 13.18 15.48 3.22
N ALA A 229 14.04 15.44 4.23
CA ALA A 229 15.48 15.35 4.01
C ALA A 229 15.88 14.05 3.29
N PRO A 230 16.86 14.08 2.37
CA PRO A 230 17.33 12.91 1.63
C PRO A 230 18.29 12.10 2.48
N VAL A 231 17.75 11.28 3.39
CA VAL A 231 18.50 10.50 4.36
C VAL A 231 18.11 9.01 4.32
N ALA A 232 18.99 8.15 4.81
CA ALA A 232 18.66 6.75 5.02
C ALA A 232 17.98 6.58 6.39
N LEU A 233 16.82 5.95 6.41
CA LEU A 233 16.03 5.62 7.59
C LEU A 233 16.27 4.15 7.94
N SER A 234 17.03 3.89 8.99
CA SER A 234 17.49 2.53 9.35
C SER A 234 16.36 1.61 9.82
N GLN A 235 15.30 2.17 10.40
CA GLN A 235 14.11 1.48 10.89
C GLN A 235 12.82 2.00 10.19
N GLY A 236 12.96 2.57 8.99
CA GLY A 236 11.85 3.11 8.25
C GLY A 236 11.20 4.33 8.92
N TYR A 237 9.88 4.45 8.75
CA TYR A 237 9.12 5.61 9.18
C TYR A 237 7.69 5.23 9.58
N THR A 238 7.03 6.13 10.33
CA THR A 238 5.60 6.08 10.62
C THR A 238 4.96 7.39 10.19
N VAL A 239 3.84 7.30 9.47
CA VAL A 239 2.97 8.43 9.16
C VAL A 239 1.67 8.25 9.93
N THR A 240 1.32 9.22 10.77
CA THR A 240 0.04 9.27 11.47
C THR A 240 -0.84 10.33 10.83
N LEU A 241 -2.02 9.91 10.38
CA LEU A 241 -3.04 10.77 9.79
C LEU A 241 -4.13 11.06 10.83
N THR A 242 -4.71 12.26 10.78
CA THR A 242 -5.84 12.62 11.62
C THR A 242 -6.99 13.10 10.71
N ASP A 243 -8.16 12.51 10.87
CA ASP A 243 -9.36 12.91 10.13
C ASP A 243 -10.03 14.15 10.75
N THR A 244 -11.16 14.59 10.16
CA THR A 244 -11.93 15.74 10.64
C THR A 244 -12.65 15.48 11.96
N ASP A 245 -12.87 14.23 12.32
CA ASP A 245 -13.52 13.81 13.56
C ASP A 245 -12.53 13.66 14.72
N GLY A 246 -11.22 13.85 14.43
CA GLY A 246 -10.14 13.73 15.39
C GLY A 246 -9.60 12.31 15.57
N ASN A 247 -10.07 11.34 14.78
CA ASN A 247 -9.55 9.99 14.78
C ASN A 247 -8.18 9.94 14.10
N SER A 248 -7.30 9.07 14.59
CA SER A 248 -5.97 8.91 14.05
C SER A 248 -5.70 7.48 13.61
N PHE A 249 -5.08 7.33 12.43
CA PHE A 249 -4.66 6.06 11.87
C PHE A 249 -3.26 6.20 11.26
N SER A 250 -2.54 5.11 11.09
CA SER A 250 -1.13 5.17 10.70
C SER A 250 -0.80 4.21 9.59
N VAL A 251 0.18 4.60 8.78
CA VAL A 251 0.87 3.76 7.80
C VAL A 251 2.38 3.93 7.99
N GLY A 252 3.17 2.96 7.63
CA GLY A 252 4.62 3.08 7.73
C GLY A 252 5.34 1.81 7.31
N LYS A 253 6.68 1.90 7.40
CA LYS A 253 7.59 0.78 7.15
C LYS A 253 8.53 0.64 8.34
N THR A 254 8.85 -0.57 8.70
CA THR A 254 9.86 -0.91 9.73
C THR A 254 11.19 -1.31 9.11
N GLU A 255 11.19 -1.62 7.81
CA GLU A 255 12.38 -1.94 7.04
C GLU A 255 13.15 -0.67 6.65
N PRO A 256 14.48 -0.75 6.43
CA PRO A 256 15.26 0.39 6.00
C PRO A 256 14.75 1.01 4.69
N VAL A 257 14.69 2.34 4.66
CA VAL A 257 14.28 3.13 3.49
C VAL A 257 15.34 4.19 3.21
N THR A 258 15.78 4.28 1.96
CA THR A 258 16.68 5.36 1.52
C THR A 258 15.87 6.42 0.77
N LEU A 259 15.92 7.64 1.26
CA LEU A 259 15.34 8.82 0.62
C LEU A 259 16.46 9.56 -0.12
N GLU A 260 16.31 9.75 -1.41
CA GLU A 260 17.34 10.34 -2.26
C GLU A 260 16.99 11.80 -2.62
N ALA A 261 18.00 12.65 -2.77
CA ALA A 261 17.84 14.00 -3.29
C ALA A 261 17.22 13.95 -4.71
N GLY A 262 16.20 14.76 -4.96
CA GLY A 262 15.41 14.72 -6.18
C GLY A 262 14.54 13.46 -6.33
N GLY A 263 14.60 12.55 -5.36
CA GLY A 263 13.82 11.31 -5.34
C GLY A 263 12.36 11.53 -4.97
N LYS A 264 11.55 10.53 -5.26
CA LYS A 264 10.14 10.44 -4.87
C LYS A 264 9.93 9.13 -4.12
N HIS A 265 9.28 9.22 -2.98
CA HIS A 265 8.92 8.07 -2.18
C HIS A 265 7.41 8.09 -1.94
N GLU A 266 6.70 7.04 -2.32
CA GLU A 266 5.28 6.88 -2.05
C GLU A 266 5.10 5.89 -0.90
N THR A 267 4.26 6.24 0.07
CA THR A 267 3.91 5.33 1.16
C THR A 267 2.96 4.25 0.64
N ASP A 268 2.83 3.16 1.38
CA ASP A 268 1.68 2.29 1.22
C ASP A 268 0.40 3.07 1.53
N ASP A 269 -0.76 2.58 1.06
CA ASP A 269 -2.04 3.22 1.28
C ASP A 269 -2.40 3.24 2.77
N ALA A 270 -2.51 4.44 3.34
CA ALA A 270 -3.05 4.61 4.68
C ALA A 270 -4.57 4.35 4.67
N ARG A 271 -5.03 3.50 5.59
CA ARG A 271 -6.44 3.16 5.78
C ARG A 271 -6.91 3.65 7.14
N SER A 272 -8.07 4.28 7.17
CA SER A 272 -8.73 4.58 8.43
C SER A 272 -9.35 3.31 9.03
N ASN A 273 -8.98 2.97 10.26
CA ASN A 273 -9.60 1.86 11.00
C ASN A 273 -11.04 2.18 11.47
N PHE A 274 -11.49 3.40 11.29
CA PHE A 274 -12.84 3.88 11.64
C PHE A 274 -13.84 3.75 10.49
N VAL A 275 -13.39 3.22 9.36
CA VAL A 275 -14.24 2.92 8.20
C VAL A 275 -14.47 1.41 8.16
N THR A 276 -15.73 1.00 8.13
CA THR A 276 -16.08 -0.41 7.92
C THR A 276 -15.85 -0.76 6.45
N GLU A 277 -14.79 -1.50 6.17
CA GLU A 277 -14.50 -2.01 4.84
C GLU A 277 -15.03 -3.44 4.72
N LEU A 278 -15.95 -3.64 3.79
CA LEU A 278 -16.51 -4.95 3.46
C LEU A 278 -15.79 -5.55 2.26
N ILE A 279 -15.55 -6.85 2.31
CA ILE A 279 -15.16 -7.64 1.15
C ILE A 279 -16.22 -8.70 0.89
N PHE A 280 -16.63 -8.86 -0.35
CA PHE A 280 -17.61 -9.87 -0.76
C PHE A 280 -17.28 -10.42 -2.13
N CYS A 281 -17.75 -11.61 -2.39
CA CYS A 281 -17.58 -12.29 -3.66
C CYS A 281 -18.89 -12.87 -4.18
N GLY A 282 -18.93 -13.03 -5.48
CA GLY A 282 -19.98 -13.71 -6.22
C GLY A 282 -19.57 -13.86 -7.67
N ASP A 283 -20.17 -14.79 -8.39
CA ASP A 283 -19.74 -15.15 -9.73
C ASP A 283 -18.21 -15.30 -9.82
N ASN A 284 -17.53 -14.48 -10.62
CA ASN A 284 -16.07 -14.48 -10.75
C ASN A 284 -15.38 -13.27 -10.13
N MET A 285 -16.11 -12.43 -9.39
CA MET A 285 -15.62 -11.15 -8.90
C MET A 285 -15.48 -11.11 -7.38
N VAL A 286 -14.46 -10.41 -6.91
CA VAL A 286 -14.34 -9.98 -5.52
C VAL A 286 -14.26 -8.46 -5.50
N TYR A 287 -15.03 -7.85 -4.60
CA TYR A 287 -15.03 -6.41 -4.37
C TYR A 287 -14.74 -6.09 -2.91
N MET A 288 -13.92 -5.06 -2.68
CA MET A 288 -13.88 -4.35 -1.40
C MET A 288 -14.62 -3.03 -1.56
N ILE A 289 -15.42 -2.68 -0.56
CA ILE A 289 -16.16 -1.43 -0.51
C ILE A 289 -16.02 -0.77 0.85
N ASP A 290 -16.05 0.56 0.86
CA ASP A 290 -16.35 1.32 2.07
C ASP A 290 -17.86 1.27 2.31
N ALA A 291 -18.27 0.64 3.42
CA ALA A 291 -19.68 0.52 3.75
C ALA A 291 -20.36 1.89 3.96
N GLY A 292 -19.61 2.92 4.39
CA GLY A 292 -20.13 4.28 4.57
C GLY A 292 -20.45 5.00 3.27
N LEU A 293 -19.81 4.61 2.15
CA LEU A 293 -20.06 5.16 0.82
C LEU A 293 -21.14 4.38 0.05
N ALA A 294 -21.38 3.13 0.42
CA ALA A 294 -22.41 2.29 -0.22
C ALA A 294 -23.83 2.71 0.23
N ASN A 295 -24.80 2.47 -0.62
CA ASN A 295 -26.21 2.75 -0.34
C ASN A 295 -27.12 1.63 -0.85
N GLU A 296 -28.45 1.80 -0.65
CA GLU A 296 -29.47 0.81 -1.04
C GLU A 296 -29.59 0.57 -2.54
N THR A 297 -29.01 1.42 -3.39
CA THR A 297 -29.17 1.35 -4.84
C THR A 297 -27.88 1.00 -5.57
N THR A 298 -26.72 1.31 -5.01
CA THR A 298 -25.43 1.05 -5.63
C THR A 298 -24.31 0.81 -4.60
N TYR A 299 -23.44 -0.12 -4.93
CA TYR A 299 -22.17 -0.34 -4.24
C TYR A 299 -20.98 0.18 -5.07
N LYS A 300 -21.19 0.46 -6.37
CA LYS A 300 -20.08 0.70 -7.33
C LYS A 300 -19.25 1.91 -6.99
N ASP A 301 -19.88 2.98 -6.54
CA ASP A 301 -19.16 4.20 -6.12
C ASP A 301 -18.37 4.02 -4.82
N ALA A 302 -18.71 2.98 -4.05
CA ALA A 302 -18.05 2.61 -2.82
C ALA A 302 -16.85 1.66 -3.01
N VAL A 303 -16.61 1.16 -4.23
CA VAL A 303 -15.53 0.21 -4.51
C VAL A 303 -14.17 0.86 -4.26
N THR A 304 -13.39 0.23 -3.39
CA THR A 304 -12.02 0.61 -3.04
C THR A 304 -10.97 -0.32 -3.64
N TRP A 305 -11.38 -1.56 -3.97
CA TRP A 305 -10.53 -2.58 -4.59
C TRP A 305 -11.41 -3.65 -5.27
N SER A 306 -10.91 -4.29 -6.32
CA SER A 306 -11.59 -5.39 -6.99
C SER A 306 -10.60 -6.40 -7.57
N TRP A 307 -11.04 -7.63 -7.73
CA TRP A 307 -10.26 -8.68 -8.36
C TRP A 307 -11.18 -9.57 -9.23
N ASP A 308 -10.75 -9.81 -10.49
CA ASP A 308 -11.40 -10.75 -11.41
C ASP A 308 -10.66 -12.09 -11.36
N ALA A 309 -11.32 -13.10 -10.84
CA ALA A 309 -10.77 -14.44 -10.71
C ALA A 309 -10.50 -15.10 -12.08
N THR A 310 -11.19 -14.68 -13.14
CA THR A 310 -10.97 -15.22 -14.50
C THR A 310 -9.64 -14.77 -15.10
N GLU A 311 -9.13 -13.60 -14.74
CA GLU A 311 -7.82 -13.13 -15.16
C GLU A 311 -6.72 -14.00 -14.51
N ALA A 312 -6.84 -14.27 -13.21
CA ALA A 312 -5.92 -15.15 -12.50
C ALA A 312 -5.96 -16.58 -13.04
N ALA A 313 -7.16 -17.14 -13.27
CA ALA A 313 -7.32 -18.45 -13.86
C ALA A 313 -6.64 -18.55 -15.24
N ALA A 314 -6.76 -17.51 -16.09
CA ALA A 314 -6.09 -17.46 -17.38
C ALA A 314 -4.56 -17.47 -17.27
N VAL A 315 -4.00 -16.71 -16.34
CA VAL A 315 -2.54 -16.68 -16.08
C VAL A 315 -2.05 -18.05 -15.59
N LEU A 316 -2.85 -18.75 -14.78
CA LEU A 316 -2.54 -20.08 -14.25
C LEU A 316 -2.80 -21.21 -15.25
N GLY A 317 -3.36 -20.93 -16.43
CA GLY A 317 -3.73 -21.94 -17.42
C GLY A 317 -4.91 -22.82 -17.00
N LEU A 318 -5.78 -22.29 -16.13
CA LEU A 318 -6.98 -23.00 -15.65
C LEU A 318 -8.19 -22.71 -16.52
N ASP A 319 -9.15 -23.63 -16.52
CA ASP A 319 -10.48 -23.38 -17.09
C ASP A 319 -11.20 -22.28 -16.26
N LYS A 320 -11.63 -21.22 -16.93
CA LYS A 320 -12.30 -20.08 -16.31
C LYS A 320 -13.62 -20.46 -15.62
N SER A 321 -14.24 -21.58 -16.00
CA SER A 321 -15.45 -22.07 -15.33
C SER A 321 -15.22 -22.36 -13.84
N ARG A 322 -13.96 -22.65 -13.44
CA ARG A 322 -13.62 -22.94 -12.03
C ARG A 322 -13.81 -21.75 -11.10
N CYS A 323 -13.80 -20.54 -11.61
CA CYS A 323 -13.96 -19.32 -10.82
C CYS A 323 -15.32 -18.63 -10.96
N ASN A 324 -16.29 -19.24 -11.69
CA ASN A 324 -17.59 -18.63 -11.92
C ASN A 324 -18.53 -18.61 -10.72
N HIS A 325 -18.19 -19.32 -9.64
CA HIS A 325 -18.98 -19.34 -8.40
C HIS A 325 -18.03 -19.26 -7.21
N LEU A 326 -17.56 -18.05 -6.93
CA LEU A 326 -16.81 -17.76 -5.72
C LEU A 326 -17.75 -17.80 -4.50
N ASP A 327 -17.40 -18.62 -3.51
CA ASP A 327 -18.22 -18.82 -2.32
C ASP A 327 -17.71 -18.01 -1.12
N ASP A 328 -16.40 -17.98 -0.89
CA ASP A 328 -15.79 -17.25 0.23
C ASP A 328 -14.62 -16.39 -0.26
N CYS A 329 -14.41 -15.28 0.40
CA CYS A 329 -13.31 -14.34 0.17
C CYS A 329 -12.82 -13.85 1.54
N LYS A 330 -12.11 -14.71 2.26
CA LYS A 330 -11.70 -14.46 3.64
C LYS A 330 -10.37 -13.71 3.70
N PRO A 331 -10.33 -12.51 4.33
CA PRO A 331 -9.08 -11.85 4.67
C PRO A 331 -8.29 -12.69 5.67
N VAL A 332 -7.00 -12.87 5.43
CA VAL A 332 -6.07 -13.57 6.31
C VAL A 332 -4.76 -12.80 6.43
N ASP A 333 -3.87 -13.22 7.35
CA ASP A 333 -2.58 -12.54 7.58
C ASP A 333 -2.75 -11.03 7.85
N ASN A 334 -3.61 -10.70 8.82
CA ASN A 334 -3.95 -9.32 9.19
C ASN A 334 -4.43 -8.47 7.99
N GLY A 335 -5.23 -9.05 7.11
CA GLY A 335 -5.80 -8.37 5.95
C GLY A 335 -4.82 -8.10 4.80
N LYS A 336 -3.63 -8.68 4.82
CA LYS A 336 -2.66 -8.57 3.72
C LYS A 336 -2.93 -9.54 2.60
N LYS A 337 -3.51 -10.68 2.90
CA LYS A 337 -3.80 -11.75 1.95
C LYS A 337 -5.28 -12.07 1.91
N LEU A 338 -5.72 -12.60 0.79
CA LEU A 338 -7.09 -13.01 0.56
C LEU A 338 -7.15 -14.48 0.18
N LEU A 339 -7.97 -15.23 0.89
CA LEU A 339 -8.20 -16.64 0.65
C LEU A 339 -9.60 -16.82 0.05
N CYS A 340 -9.66 -17.16 -1.24
CA CYS A 340 -10.93 -17.37 -1.95
C CYS A 340 -11.17 -18.83 -2.23
N THR A 341 -12.44 -19.25 -2.20
CA THR A 341 -12.91 -20.59 -2.60
C THR A 341 -13.98 -20.48 -3.66
N SER A 342 -14.12 -21.54 -4.45
CA SER A 342 -15.16 -21.67 -5.47
C SER A 342 -15.79 -23.08 -5.42
N SER A 343 -17.10 -23.14 -5.50
CA SER A 343 -17.86 -24.40 -5.65
C SER A 343 -17.41 -25.24 -6.83
N TYR A 344 -16.77 -24.64 -7.83
CA TYR A 344 -16.21 -25.35 -8.99
C TYR A 344 -14.77 -25.84 -8.76
N ASN A 345 -14.50 -26.29 -7.53
CA ASN A 345 -13.27 -27.00 -7.20
C ASN A 345 -12.03 -26.13 -7.33
N TRP A 346 -12.03 -24.95 -6.73
CA TRP A 346 -10.87 -24.08 -6.70
C TRP A 346 -10.72 -23.40 -5.34
N CYS A 347 -9.48 -23.33 -4.86
CA CYS A 347 -9.08 -22.54 -3.71
C CYS A 347 -7.83 -21.76 -4.09
N VAL A 348 -7.78 -20.48 -3.76
CA VAL A 348 -6.67 -19.59 -4.11
C VAL A 348 -6.34 -18.67 -2.96
N LEU A 349 -5.04 -18.46 -2.69
CA LEU A 349 -4.51 -17.42 -1.81
C LEU A 349 -3.80 -16.39 -2.66
N LEU A 350 -4.13 -15.13 -2.49
CA LEU A 350 -3.47 -14.01 -3.17
C LEU A 350 -3.03 -12.91 -2.20
N ASP A 351 -2.01 -12.17 -2.59
CA ASP A 351 -1.63 -10.92 -1.96
C ASP A 351 -2.58 -9.79 -2.42
N ILE A 352 -3.16 -9.06 -1.46
CA ILE A 352 -4.18 -8.04 -1.78
C ILE A 352 -3.56 -6.85 -2.50
N ALA A 353 -2.37 -6.42 -2.11
CA ALA A 353 -1.74 -5.22 -2.67
C ALA A 353 -1.27 -5.44 -4.11
N THR A 354 -0.67 -6.60 -4.38
CA THR A 354 -0.10 -6.92 -5.71
C THR A 354 -1.04 -7.72 -6.59
N LYS A 355 -2.08 -8.35 -6.03
CA LYS A 355 -2.97 -9.33 -6.66
C LYS A 355 -2.23 -10.59 -7.16
N GLU A 356 -1.01 -10.82 -6.69
CA GLU A 356 -0.22 -12.02 -7.02
C GLU A 356 -0.83 -13.25 -6.37
N VAL A 357 -0.96 -14.34 -7.13
CA VAL A 357 -1.41 -15.64 -6.62
C VAL A 357 -0.24 -16.32 -5.93
N LEU A 358 -0.33 -16.52 -4.63
CA LEU A 358 0.67 -17.15 -3.78
C LEU A 358 0.47 -18.67 -3.67
N PHE A 359 -0.77 -19.14 -3.80
CA PHE A 359 -1.16 -20.55 -3.76
C PHE A 359 -2.46 -20.75 -4.54
N HIS A 360 -2.59 -21.89 -5.21
CA HIS A 360 -3.87 -22.37 -5.70
C HIS A 360 -3.92 -23.88 -5.77
N THR A 361 -5.11 -24.46 -5.64
CA THR A 361 -5.35 -25.88 -5.86
C THR A 361 -6.73 -26.12 -6.46
N THR A 362 -6.84 -27.15 -7.30
CA THR A 362 -8.10 -27.60 -7.90
C THR A 362 -8.58 -28.92 -7.33
N ALA A 363 -7.93 -29.42 -6.29
CA ALA A 363 -8.27 -30.68 -5.62
C ALA A 363 -9.29 -30.50 -4.47
N THR A 364 -10.07 -29.42 -4.49
CA THR A 364 -11.02 -29.04 -3.44
C THR A 364 -12.47 -29.18 -3.94
N PRO A 365 -13.08 -30.37 -3.88
CA PRO A 365 -14.42 -30.59 -4.42
C PRO A 365 -15.46 -29.74 -3.70
N ASN A 366 -16.11 -28.84 -4.44
CA ASN A 366 -17.14 -27.93 -3.93
C ASN A 366 -16.66 -27.18 -2.65
N ALA A 367 -15.61 -26.36 -2.81
CA ALA A 367 -14.99 -25.63 -1.69
C ALA A 367 -15.82 -24.42 -1.27
N HIS A 368 -16.22 -24.34 0.00
CA HIS A 368 -17.08 -23.29 0.54
C HIS A 368 -16.40 -22.34 1.53
N SER A 369 -15.28 -22.72 2.09
CA SER A 369 -14.50 -21.86 2.99
C SER A 369 -13.07 -22.41 3.12
N ALA A 370 -12.14 -21.52 3.43
CA ALA A 370 -10.77 -21.90 3.73
C ALA A 370 -10.21 -21.05 4.87
N GLU A 371 -9.12 -21.55 5.49
CA GLU A 371 -8.44 -20.84 6.58
C GLU A 371 -6.94 -21.02 6.48
N LEU A 372 -6.21 -19.95 6.80
CA LEU A 372 -4.75 -19.98 6.89
C LEU A 372 -4.33 -20.42 8.30
N LEU A 373 -3.51 -21.46 8.36
CA LEU A 373 -2.99 -22.03 9.60
C LEU A 373 -1.50 -21.68 9.79
N PRO A 374 -0.96 -21.79 11.02
CA PRO A 374 0.47 -21.62 11.26
C PRO A 374 1.33 -22.50 10.34
N GLY A 375 2.54 -22.03 10.00
CA GLY A 375 3.49 -22.77 9.15
C GLY A 375 3.11 -22.80 7.67
N ASN A 376 2.44 -21.76 7.15
CA ASN A 376 2.05 -21.64 5.74
C ASN A 376 1.19 -22.82 5.23
N ARG A 377 0.22 -23.21 6.02
CA ARG A 377 -0.73 -24.25 5.66
C ARG A 377 -2.13 -23.71 5.50
N ILE A 378 -2.91 -24.38 4.65
CA ILE A 378 -4.29 -23.98 4.35
C ILE A 378 -5.19 -25.18 4.60
N VAL A 379 -6.28 -24.98 5.33
CA VAL A 379 -7.36 -25.95 5.42
C VAL A 379 -8.55 -25.47 4.62
N VAL A 380 -9.18 -26.39 3.87
CA VAL A 380 -10.33 -26.09 2.99
C VAL A 380 -11.51 -26.96 3.41
N ALA A 381 -12.68 -26.35 3.59
CA ALA A 381 -13.96 -27.03 3.80
C ALA A 381 -14.59 -27.39 2.45
N CYS A 382 -14.73 -28.68 2.17
CA CYS A 382 -15.22 -29.23 0.92
C CYS A 382 -16.56 -29.95 1.13
N SER A 383 -17.59 -29.54 0.37
CA SER A 383 -18.93 -30.09 0.45
C SER A 383 -19.30 -30.83 -0.85
N GLY A 384 -18.62 -31.95 -1.11
CA GLY A 384 -18.67 -32.68 -2.38
C GLY A 384 -19.96 -33.44 -2.69
N GLY A 385 -21.06 -33.18 -1.97
CA GLY A 385 -22.36 -33.87 -2.11
C GLY A 385 -22.40 -35.23 -1.40
N GLU A 386 -23.59 -35.65 -1.00
CA GLU A 386 -23.80 -36.88 -0.18
C GLU A 386 -23.30 -38.18 -0.82
N SER A 387 -23.28 -38.24 -2.13
CA SER A 387 -22.89 -39.45 -2.89
C SER A 387 -21.41 -39.55 -3.25
N SER A 388 -20.60 -38.52 -2.99
CA SER A 388 -19.23 -38.45 -3.54
C SER A 388 -18.12 -38.88 -2.60
N GLY A 389 -18.38 -39.09 -1.32
CA GLY A 389 -17.34 -39.35 -0.30
C GLY A 389 -16.36 -38.19 -0.07
N ASN A 390 -16.61 -37.03 -0.71
CA ASN A 390 -15.72 -35.86 -0.72
C ASN A 390 -16.11 -34.79 0.29
N ASN A 391 -17.06 -35.07 1.17
CA ASN A 391 -17.43 -34.19 2.28
C ASN A 391 -16.34 -34.21 3.35
N SER A 392 -15.50 -33.20 3.39
CA SER A 392 -14.30 -33.23 4.25
C SER A 392 -13.72 -31.83 4.50
N ILE A 393 -12.85 -31.75 5.49
CA ILE A 393 -11.81 -30.73 5.53
C ILE A 393 -10.51 -31.32 4.96
N GLN A 394 -9.79 -30.53 4.17
CA GLN A 394 -8.55 -30.93 3.51
C GLN A 394 -7.43 -29.98 3.88
N LEU A 395 -6.25 -30.50 4.26
CA LEU A 395 -5.07 -29.74 4.63
C LEU A 395 -4.05 -29.72 3.50
N TYR A 396 -3.52 -28.55 3.19
CA TYR A 396 -2.49 -28.28 2.18
C TYR A 396 -1.31 -27.55 2.79
N ASP A 397 -0.16 -27.64 2.14
CA ASP A 397 0.99 -26.77 2.34
C ASP A 397 1.10 -25.84 1.12
N ILE A 398 1.32 -24.53 1.36
CA ILE A 398 1.42 -23.53 0.28
C ILE A 398 2.53 -23.89 -0.72
N SER A 399 3.62 -24.52 -0.26
CA SER A 399 4.71 -24.96 -1.13
C SER A 399 4.40 -26.21 -1.96
N GLN A 400 3.31 -26.93 -1.65
CA GLN A 400 2.89 -28.17 -2.30
C GLN A 400 1.41 -28.16 -2.69
N PRO A 401 0.96 -27.26 -3.56
CA PRO A 401 -0.46 -26.90 -3.74
C PRO A 401 -1.36 -28.04 -4.22
N ASN A 402 -0.81 -29.04 -4.92
CA ASN A 402 -1.60 -30.15 -5.48
C ASN A 402 -1.58 -31.41 -4.61
N ARG A 403 -1.01 -31.32 -3.38
CA ARG A 403 -0.90 -32.45 -2.47
C ARG A 403 -1.77 -32.22 -1.24
N ILE A 404 -2.78 -33.09 -1.04
CA ILE A 404 -3.52 -33.17 0.22
C ILE A 404 -2.60 -33.84 1.26
N LEU A 405 -2.25 -33.08 2.32
CA LEU A 405 -1.43 -33.60 3.43
C LEU A 405 -2.25 -34.43 4.40
N TYR A 406 -3.49 -34.00 4.65
CA TYR A 406 -4.42 -34.65 5.57
C TYR A 406 -5.86 -34.39 5.13
N GLN A 407 -6.76 -35.32 5.41
CA GLN A 407 -8.18 -35.21 5.15
C GLN A 407 -8.98 -35.80 6.30
N SER A 408 -10.04 -35.13 6.74
CA SER A 408 -10.98 -35.60 7.74
C SER A 408 -12.42 -35.44 7.26
N ALA A 409 -13.24 -36.46 7.51
CA ALA A 409 -14.64 -36.41 7.09
C ALA A 409 -15.44 -35.39 7.90
N LEU A 410 -16.19 -34.54 7.20
CA LEU A 410 -17.16 -33.60 7.76
C LEU A 410 -18.31 -33.41 6.77
N GLY A 411 -19.48 -33.98 7.08
CA GLY A 411 -20.65 -33.92 6.20
C GLY A 411 -21.06 -32.48 5.90
N SER A 412 -21.20 -32.13 4.61
CA SER A 412 -21.56 -30.78 4.18
C SER A 412 -20.67 -29.71 4.81
N ALA A 413 -19.35 -29.84 4.67
CA ALA A 413 -18.39 -28.91 5.27
C ALA A 413 -18.47 -27.53 4.61
N HIS A 414 -18.73 -26.46 5.39
CA HIS A 414 -19.02 -25.13 4.87
C HIS A 414 -18.25 -23.97 5.54
N GLY A 415 -17.66 -24.19 6.70
CA GLY A 415 -16.94 -23.14 7.44
C GLY A 415 -15.77 -23.69 8.22
N VAL A 416 -14.66 -22.97 8.23
CA VAL A 416 -13.46 -23.25 9.02
C VAL A 416 -12.93 -21.95 9.62
N VAL A 417 -12.49 -21.99 10.88
CA VAL A 417 -11.91 -20.86 11.62
C VAL A 417 -10.77 -21.37 12.49
N TRP A 418 -9.60 -20.76 12.39
CA TRP A 418 -8.49 -20.93 13.31
C TRP A 418 -8.60 -19.94 14.47
N ASN A 419 -8.49 -20.43 15.69
CA ASN A 419 -8.43 -19.58 16.88
C ASN A 419 -7.00 -19.66 17.46
N GLU A 420 -6.26 -18.58 17.28
CA GLU A 420 -4.86 -18.48 17.69
C GLU A 420 -4.69 -18.59 19.21
N THR A 421 -5.64 -18.08 19.98
CA THR A 421 -5.57 -18.12 21.46
C THR A 421 -5.75 -19.54 22.00
N THR A 422 -6.71 -20.28 21.47
CA THR A 422 -6.96 -21.66 21.90
C THR A 422 -6.08 -22.68 21.17
N GLN A 423 -5.39 -22.27 20.10
CA GLN A 423 -4.62 -23.15 19.20
C GLN A 423 -5.47 -24.31 18.68
N ARG A 424 -6.69 -23.96 18.22
CA ARG A 424 -7.67 -24.92 17.71
C ARG A 424 -8.27 -24.49 16.39
N LEU A 425 -8.46 -25.45 15.52
CA LEU A 425 -9.26 -25.32 14.32
C LEU A 425 -10.71 -25.74 14.63
N TYR A 426 -11.63 -24.87 14.30
CA TYR A 426 -13.06 -25.13 14.35
C TYR A 426 -13.58 -25.33 12.93
N ALA A 427 -14.39 -26.37 12.70
CA ALA A 427 -14.95 -26.69 11.40
C ALA A 427 -16.44 -27.02 11.54
N ILE A 428 -17.29 -26.45 10.68
CA ILE A 428 -18.72 -26.71 10.66
C ILE A 428 -19.18 -27.39 9.38
N GLY A 429 -20.18 -28.25 9.53
CA GLY A 429 -20.85 -28.89 8.42
C GLY A 429 -22.10 -29.64 8.85
N GLY A 430 -23.13 -29.66 8.01
CA GLY A 430 -24.41 -30.32 8.32
C GLY A 430 -25.08 -29.75 9.58
N GLN A 431 -24.96 -30.46 10.70
CA GLN A 431 -25.40 -30.04 12.05
C GLN A 431 -24.27 -30.29 13.07
N SER A 432 -23.02 -30.20 12.66
CA SER A 432 -21.86 -30.50 13.51
C SER A 432 -20.88 -29.34 13.55
N LEU A 433 -20.33 -29.10 14.74
CA LEU A 433 -19.13 -28.32 14.98
C LEU A 433 -18.04 -29.28 15.43
N GLN A 434 -16.97 -29.44 14.66
CA GLN A 434 -15.82 -30.26 14.98
C GLN A 434 -14.65 -29.38 15.41
N ILE A 435 -13.93 -29.80 16.44
CA ILE A 435 -12.83 -29.06 17.06
C ILE A 435 -11.59 -29.91 16.95
N TYR A 436 -10.52 -29.36 16.36
CA TYR A 436 -9.27 -30.07 16.08
C TYR A 436 -8.08 -29.36 16.72
N LYS A 437 -7.08 -30.14 17.14
CA LYS A 437 -5.75 -29.64 17.44
C LYS A 437 -4.78 -30.00 16.31
N LEU A 438 -3.70 -29.22 16.22
CA LEU A 438 -2.60 -29.51 15.31
C LEU A 438 -1.80 -30.69 15.85
N LYS A 439 -1.47 -31.64 14.98
CA LYS A 439 -0.72 -32.86 15.33
C LYS A 439 0.42 -33.09 14.34
N ASP A 440 1.58 -33.47 14.84
CA ASP A 440 2.79 -33.75 14.07
C ASP A 440 3.17 -32.54 13.17
N TRP A 441 2.89 -31.34 13.67
CA TRP A 441 2.82 -30.10 12.87
C TRP A 441 4.16 -29.70 12.25
N GLU A 442 5.27 -29.95 12.93
CA GLU A 442 6.63 -29.63 12.45
C GLU A 442 7.25 -30.79 11.65
N THR A 443 6.47 -31.81 11.30
CA THR A 443 6.96 -32.99 10.54
C THR A 443 6.56 -32.90 9.06
N ALA A 444 7.07 -33.83 8.25
CA ALA A 444 6.70 -33.98 6.84
C ALA A 444 5.26 -34.50 6.62
N THR A 445 4.60 -34.95 7.68
CA THR A 445 3.24 -35.52 7.66
C THR A 445 2.35 -34.88 8.73
N PRO A 446 2.12 -33.56 8.64
CA PRO A 446 1.24 -32.86 9.58
C PRO A 446 -0.19 -33.36 9.44
N SER A 447 -0.92 -33.36 10.53
CA SER A 447 -2.31 -33.80 10.58
C SER A 447 -3.14 -32.96 11.56
N LEU A 448 -4.44 -33.21 11.55
CA LEU A 448 -5.40 -32.64 12.50
C LEU A 448 -5.98 -33.76 13.34
N GLU A 449 -5.93 -33.63 14.66
CA GLU A 449 -6.53 -34.60 15.59
C GLU A 449 -7.88 -34.04 16.05
N LEU A 450 -8.95 -34.78 15.74
CA LEU A 450 -10.30 -34.42 16.21
C LEU A 450 -10.38 -34.63 17.72
N GLU A 451 -10.58 -33.52 18.45
CA GLU A 451 -10.74 -33.56 19.91
C GLU A 451 -12.21 -33.70 20.33
N LYS A 452 -13.11 -33.02 19.58
CA LYS A 452 -14.51 -32.94 19.98
C LYS A 452 -15.43 -32.72 18.79
N THR A 453 -16.64 -33.26 18.90
CA THR A 453 -17.75 -32.94 17.99
C THR A 453 -18.94 -32.45 18.81
N GLU A 454 -19.42 -31.28 18.53
CA GLU A 454 -20.63 -30.70 19.11
C GLU A 454 -21.76 -30.70 18.09
N ARG A 455 -22.97 -30.98 18.57
CA ARG A 455 -24.18 -30.83 17.77
C ARG A 455 -24.70 -29.43 17.89
N THR A 456 -24.85 -28.74 16.77
CA THR A 456 -25.45 -27.39 16.74
C THR A 456 -26.96 -27.44 16.92
N PRO A 457 -27.61 -26.40 17.44
CA PRO A 457 -29.07 -26.37 17.67
C PRO A 457 -29.87 -26.68 16.41
N GLN A 458 -29.45 -26.15 15.26
CA GLN A 458 -30.05 -26.46 13.97
C GLN A 458 -28.97 -26.84 12.94
N GLY A 459 -29.39 -27.48 11.85
CA GLY A 459 -28.53 -27.88 10.74
C GLY A 459 -28.52 -26.87 9.61
N GLY A 460 -27.99 -27.30 8.44
CA GLY A 460 -27.86 -26.46 7.28
C GLY A 460 -26.89 -25.30 7.52
N LEU A 461 -25.77 -25.60 8.16
CA LEU A 461 -24.73 -24.62 8.50
C LEU A 461 -24.00 -24.19 7.22
N HIS A 462 -23.82 -22.88 7.03
CA HIS A 462 -23.16 -22.33 5.85
C HIS A 462 -21.94 -21.47 6.17
N ASP A 463 -21.89 -20.85 7.36
CA ASP A 463 -20.80 -19.95 7.70
C ASP A 463 -20.41 -19.99 9.17
N MET A 464 -19.13 -19.69 9.41
CA MET A 464 -18.58 -19.46 10.72
C MET A 464 -17.53 -18.35 10.65
N SER A 465 -17.61 -17.41 11.58
CA SER A 465 -16.64 -16.34 11.72
C SER A 465 -16.09 -16.25 13.14
N TYR A 466 -14.88 -15.72 13.25
CA TYR A 466 -14.25 -15.38 14.52
C TYR A 466 -14.90 -14.11 15.07
N VAL A 467 -15.19 -14.09 16.37
CA VAL A 467 -15.67 -12.90 17.10
C VAL A 467 -14.57 -12.42 18.06
N ASN A 468 -14.17 -13.29 18.97
CA ASN A 468 -13.08 -13.06 19.90
C ASN A 468 -12.46 -14.39 20.33
N SER A 469 -11.48 -14.38 21.23
CA SER A 469 -10.77 -15.58 21.69
C SER A 469 -11.67 -16.65 22.30
N ASN A 470 -12.86 -16.31 22.78
CA ASN A 470 -13.80 -17.25 23.41
C ASN A 470 -15.13 -17.39 22.65
N THR A 471 -15.33 -16.69 21.52
CA THR A 471 -16.64 -16.67 20.86
C THR A 471 -16.49 -16.83 19.34
N LEU A 472 -17.31 -17.72 18.77
CA LEU A 472 -17.51 -17.85 17.33
C LEU A 472 -18.95 -17.49 16.98
N CYS A 473 -19.16 -16.94 15.78
CA CYS A 473 -20.48 -16.69 15.21
C CYS A 473 -20.75 -17.73 14.12
N ILE A 474 -21.91 -18.37 14.14
CA ILE A 474 -22.27 -19.48 13.26
C ILE A 474 -23.61 -19.17 12.59
N GLY A 475 -23.65 -19.25 11.25
CA GLY A 475 -24.82 -19.02 10.41
C GLY A 475 -25.27 -20.27 9.64
N GLY A 476 -26.56 -20.36 9.43
CA GLY A 476 -27.21 -21.46 8.70
C GLY A 476 -28.73 -21.32 8.76
N ARG A 477 -29.44 -22.34 9.26
CA ARG A 477 -30.82 -22.17 9.70
C ARG A 477 -30.78 -21.46 11.05
N GLY A 478 -31.07 -20.15 11.03
CA GLY A 478 -30.80 -19.26 12.14
C GLY A 478 -29.31 -18.92 12.28
N ALA A 479 -28.98 -18.18 13.33
CA ALA A 479 -27.60 -17.88 13.70
C ALA A 479 -27.38 -17.97 15.20
N TYR A 480 -26.15 -18.29 15.59
CA TYR A 480 -25.78 -18.59 16.96
C TYR A 480 -24.40 -18.03 17.30
N LEU A 481 -24.25 -17.53 18.53
CA LEU A 481 -22.95 -17.35 19.15
C LEU A 481 -22.58 -18.64 19.90
N TYR A 482 -21.37 -19.14 19.67
CA TYR A 482 -20.82 -20.29 20.38
C TYR A 482 -19.75 -19.83 21.36
N ASP A 483 -20.05 -19.96 22.67
CA ASP A 483 -19.09 -19.74 23.74
C ASP A 483 -18.20 -20.96 23.87
N ILE A 484 -16.93 -20.81 23.58
CA ILE A 484 -15.93 -21.87 23.55
C ILE A 484 -15.70 -22.44 24.96
N GLY A 485 -15.50 -21.55 25.94
CA GLY A 485 -15.21 -21.94 27.32
C GLY A 485 -16.39 -22.60 28.01
N ALA A 486 -17.59 -22.11 27.81
CA ALA A 486 -18.82 -22.67 28.36
C ALA A 486 -19.41 -23.81 27.52
N ASN A 487 -18.90 -24.03 26.31
CA ASN A 487 -19.46 -24.98 25.34
C ASN A 487 -20.95 -24.80 25.12
N ARG A 488 -21.38 -23.58 24.84
CA ARG A 488 -22.80 -23.21 24.80
C ARG A 488 -23.12 -22.40 23.55
N PHE A 489 -24.23 -22.76 22.91
CA PHE A 489 -24.82 -21.98 21.82
C PHE A 489 -25.88 -21.02 22.38
N THR A 490 -25.83 -19.76 21.91
CA THR A 490 -26.84 -18.72 22.21
C THR A 490 -27.41 -18.25 20.88
N GLU A 491 -28.73 -18.34 20.73
CA GLU A 491 -29.43 -17.92 19.51
C GLU A 491 -29.42 -16.40 19.37
N MET A 492 -29.28 -15.94 18.13
CA MET A 492 -29.42 -14.54 17.74
C MET A 492 -30.84 -14.33 17.17
N MET A 493 -31.69 -13.62 17.90
CA MET A 493 -33.12 -13.53 17.59
C MET A 493 -33.44 -12.87 16.26
N LEU A 494 -32.57 -11.99 15.76
CA LEU A 494 -32.67 -11.39 14.43
C LEU A 494 -32.86 -12.45 13.32
N PHE A 495 -32.30 -13.63 13.51
CA PHE A 495 -32.27 -14.70 12.51
C PHE A 495 -33.27 -15.84 12.80
N SER A 496 -34.20 -15.67 13.74
CA SER A 496 -35.12 -16.72 14.13
C SER A 496 -36.05 -17.24 13.00
N ALA A 497 -36.29 -16.41 11.97
CA ALA A 497 -37.06 -16.78 10.77
C ALA A 497 -36.18 -17.13 9.57
N SER A 498 -34.85 -16.96 9.66
CA SER A 498 -33.93 -17.22 8.56
C SER A 498 -33.65 -18.71 8.39
N THR A 499 -33.64 -19.20 7.16
CA THR A 499 -33.39 -20.60 6.81
C THR A 499 -32.09 -20.82 6.07
N ALA A 500 -31.42 -19.74 5.64
CA ALA A 500 -30.25 -19.81 4.76
C ALA A 500 -29.29 -18.62 4.93
N ILE A 501 -28.81 -18.40 6.16
CA ILE A 501 -27.72 -17.42 6.41
C ILE A 501 -26.45 -17.93 5.77
N LYS A 502 -25.93 -17.25 4.75
CA LYS A 502 -24.77 -17.64 3.95
C LYS A 502 -23.45 -17.10 4.46
N SER A 503 -23.48 -15.91 5.06
CA SER A 503 -22.35 -15.38 5.83
C SER A 503 -22.84 -14.58 7.02
N ILE A 504 -22.03 -14.53 8.06
CA ILE A 504 -22.30 -13.74 9.26
C ILE A 504 -20.99 -13.27 9.89
N ASN A 505 -20.92 -11.98 10.18
CA ASN A 505 -19.83 -11.34 10.90
C ASN A 505 -20.44 -10.53 12.05
N TYR A 506 -19.92 -10.69 13.25
CA TYR A 506 -20.41 -10.02 14.44
C TYR A 506 -19.26 -9.40 15.23
N ASN A 507 -19.39 -8.15 15.58
CA ASN A 507 -18.50 -7.44 16.48
C ASN A 507 -19.19 -7.32 17.84
N ASP A 508 -18.63 -7.93 18.87
CA ASP A 508 -19.20 -7.95 20.21
C ASP A 508 -18.97 -6.66 21.01
N GLU A 509 -18.02 -5.83 20.61
CA GLU A 509 -17.75 -4.52 21.22
C GLU A 509 -18.77 -3.48 20.77
N THR A 510 -19.13 -3.48 19.48
CA THR A 510 -20.04 -2.48 18.89
C THR A 510 -21.47 -3.01 18.73
N GLY A 511 -21.68 -4.32 18.75
CA GLY A 511 -22.95 -4.98 18.44
C GLY A 511 -23.26 -5.08 16.94
N GLU A 512 -22.34 -4.63 16.08
CA GLU A 512 -22.54 -4.60 14.63
C GLU A 512 -22.54 -6.00 14.00
N LEU A 513 -23.41 -6.16 13.03
CA LEU A 513 -23.59 -7.37 12.24
C LEU A 513 -23.57 -7.05 10.76
N TRP A 514 -22.76 -7.80 9.99
CA TRP A 514 -22.80 -7.80 8.54
C TRP A 514 -23.01 -9.23 8.05
N TYR A 515 -24.02 -9.44 7.20
CA TYR A 515 -24.43 -10.78 6.80
C TYR A 515 -25.07 -10.84 5.42
N THR A 516 -25.15 -12.05 4.88
CA THR A 516 -25.95 -12.40 3.70
C THR A 516 -26.97 -13.47 4.09
N ASP A 517 -28.20 -13.31 3.60
CA ASP A 517 -29.33 -14.23 3.85
C ASP A 517 -30.03 -14.53 2.52
N SER A 518 -30.03 -15.78 2.09
CA SER A 518 -30.74 -16.28 0.92
C SER A 518 -32.00 -17.08 1.30
N THR A 519 -32.60 -16.82 2.46
CA THR A 519 -33.94 -17.37 2.80
C THR A 519 -34.97 -17.01 1.72
N ASN A 520 -34.87 -15.80 1.18
CA ASN A 520 -35.57 -15.36 -0.03
C ASN A 520 -34.50 -15.02 -1.06
N PRO A 521 -34.11 -15.97 -1.92
CA PRO A 521 -33.00 -15.78 -2.83
C PRO A 521 -33.28 -14.67 -3.84
N GLU A 522 -32.23 -13.93 -4.19
CA GLU A 522 -32.22 -12.88 -5.19
C GLU A 522 -31.15 -13.22 -6.23
N GLY A 523 -31.35 -12.80 -7.50
CA GLY A 523 -30.40 -13.06 -8.57
C GLY A 523 -30.70 -14.33 -9.36
N SER A 524 -29.67 -14.90 -9.99
CA SER A 524 -29.81 -16.04 -10.90
C SER A 524 -29.84 -17.39 -10.20
N GLN A 525 -29.36 -17.45 -8.94
CA GLN A 525 -29.19 -18.69 -8.19
C GLN A 525 -30.10 -18.77 -6.97
N SER A 526 -30.66 -19.95 -6.72
CA SER A 526 -31.55 -20.18 -5.56
C SER A 526 -30.83 -20.18 -4.20
N TRP A 527 -29.52 -20.08 -4.19
CA TRP A 527 -28.68 -20.16 -2.99
C TRP A 527 -27.86 -18.88 -2.74
N SER A 528 -27.96 -17.84 -3.58
CA SER A 528 -27.32 -16.55 -3.47
C SER A 528 -28.26 -15.43 -3.06
N THR A 529 -27.73 -14.26 -2.85
CA THR A 529 -28.48 -13.02 -2.64
C THR A 529 -27.82 -11.86 -3.36
N GLN A 530 -28.58 -10.83 -3.70
CA GLN A 530 -28.08 -9.55 -4.23
C GLN A 530 -28.13 -8.45 -3.16
N THR A 531 -28.19 -8.84 -1.88
CA THR A 531 -28.32 -7.92 -0.77
C THR A 531 -27.36 -8.28 0.36
N ILE A 532 -26.48 -7.34 0.72
CA ILE A 532 -25.72 -7.38 1.95
C ILE A 532 -26.52 -6.63 3.01
N ARG A 533 -26.64 -7.21 4.22
CA ARG A 533 -27.49 -6.72 5.31
C ARG A 533 -26.66 -6.31 6.51
N TYR A 534 -27.15 -5.30 7.23
CA TYR A 534 -26.51 -4.74 8.39
C TYR A 534 -27.50 -4.59 9.54
N SER A 535 -27.07 -4.86 10.77
CA SER A 535 -27.77 -4.56 12.00
C SER A 535 -26.80 -4.16 13.10
N THR A 536 -27.28 -3.38 14.07
CA THR A 536 -26.56 -3.03 15.29
C THR A 536 -27.07 -3.80 16.51
N ASP A 537 -28.06 -4.69 16.32
CA ASP A 537 -28.63 -5.48 17.40
C ASP A 537 -28.98 -6.89 16.88
N LYS A 538 -28.30 -7.90 17.44
CA LYS A 538 -28.56 -9.31 17.16
C LYS A 538 -29.93 -9.82 17.62
N ASN A 539 -30.65 -9.04 18.43
CA ASN A 539 -31.97 -9.36 18.93
C ASN A 539 -33.07 -8.50 18.29
N ALA A 540 -32.73 -7.65 17.31
CA ALA A 540 -33.71 -6.86 16.57
C ALA A 540 -34.70 -7.76 15.78
N SER A 541 -35.83 -7.20 15.41
CA SER A 541 -36.82 -7.89 14.56
C SER A 541 -36.51 -7.80 13.05
N THR A 542 -35.70 -6.82 12.65
CA THR A 542 -35.32 -6.57 11.26
C THR A 542 -33.91 -5.98 11.19
N GLU A 543 -33.31 -6.04 10.00
CA GLU A 543 -32.05 -5.33 9.69
C GLU A 543 -32.21 -3.81 9.79
N THR A 544 -31.10 -3.14 10.08
CA THR A 544 -31.03 -1.67 10.15
C THR A 544 -30.85 -1.04 8.77
N ARG A 545 -30.07 -1.69 7.91
CA ARG A 545 -29.68 -1.18 6.58
C ARG A 545 -29.36 -2.32 5.61
N THR A 546 -29.50 -2.04 4.32
CA THR A 546 -29.11 -2.94 3.24
C THR A 546 -28.20 -2.23 2.23
N ILE A 547 -27.35 -3.01 1.56
CA ILE A 547 -26.57 -2.60 0.38
C ILE A 547 -26.98 -3.53 -0.75
N LYS A 548 -27.49 -2.96 -1.84
CA LYS A 548 -27.85 -3.74 -3.04
C LYS A 548 -26.65 -3.94 -3.97
N VAL A 549 -26.52 -5.18 -4.45
CA VAL A 549 -25.49 -5.63 -5.39
C VAL A 549 -26.19 -6.34 -6.57
N PRO A 550 -26.95 -5.60 -7.40
CA PRO A 550 -27.93 -6.20 -8.33
C PRO A 550 -27.32 -6.96 -9.50
N ASP A 551 -26.04 -6.83 -9.74
CA ASP A 551 -25.30 -7.42 -10.84
C ASP A 551 -24.30 -8.52 -10.40
N LEU A 552 -24.45 -9.03 -9.17
CA LEU A 552 -23.59 -10.08 -8.63
C LEU A 552 -24.40 -11.03 -7.74
N ASP A 553 -24.26 -12.32 -7.94
CA ASP A 553 -24.82 -13.36 -7.09
C ASP A 553 -23.91 -13.58 -5.87
N VAL A 554 -24.10 -12.74 -4.85
CA VAL A 554 -23.26 -12.75 -3.62
C VAL A 554 -23.56 -13.99 -2.79
N TYR A 555 -22.50 -14.68 -2.36
CA TYR A 555 -22.62 -15.77 -1.40
C TYR A 555 -22.17 -15.33 -0.02
N LYS A 556 -20.92 -14.89 0.15
CA LYS A 556 -20.40 -14.43 1.44
C LYS A 556 -19.88 -12.99 1.39
N VAL A 557 -20.07 -12.30 2.52
CA VAL A 557 -19.44 -11.04 2.86
C VAL A 557 -18.56 -11.23 4.08
N ARG A 558 -17.42 -10.50 4.13
CA ARG A 558 -16.50 -10.43 5.27
C ARG A 558 -16.23 -8.98 5.63
N VAL A 559 -15.83 -8.72 6.86
CA VAL A 559 -15.36 -7.41 7.30
C VAL A 559 -13.85 -7.45 7.37
N MET A 560 -13.17 -6.50 6.69
CA MET A 560 -11.71 -6.52 6.52
C MET A 560 -10.92 -6.26 7.80
N ASN A 561 -11.48 -5.48 8.70
CA ASN A 561 -10.79 -4.94 9.87
C ASN A 561 -11.42 -5.36 11.22
N TRP A 562 -12.07 -6.53 11.25
CA TRP A 562 -12.56 -7.17 12.48
C TRP A 562 -11.74 -8.38 12.88
#